data_cddb7e3052d265329dca9cf670ec27f0
#
_entry.id   cddb7e3052d265329dca9cf670ec27f0
#
_cell.length_a   1.000
_cell.length_b   1.000
_cell.length_c   1.000
_cell.angle_alpha   90.00
_cell.angle_beta   90.00
_cell.angle_gamma   90.00
#
_symmetry.space_group_name_H-M   'P 1'
#
loop_
_entity.id
_entity.type
_entity.pdbx_description
1 polymer ?
#
loop_
_entity_poly.entity_id
_entity_poly.type
_entity_poly.pdbx_seq_one_letter_code
_entity_poly.pdbx_strand_id
1 'polypeptide(L)'
;ATDFIPKPWEKDKLLATLTSGMRLRQSQQEVSILKEQVEVLSGQNTSENDIIGESSVMQEVFTTINKLSNTDANILILGENGTGKDVIARLIYRCSPRYGKPFVTIDLGSIPEQLFESELFGFEKGAFTDAKKSKAGRMEVATNGTLFLDEIGNLSLPMQSKLLTAIEKRQISRLGSTQTVPIDVRLICATNADIRQMVEDGNFRQDLLYRINTIEIHIPPLRERGNDIILLADHFLDRYTRKYKKKIHGLTR
;
A
#
# COMPACT_ATOMS: atom_id res chain seq x y z
N ALA A 1 1.94 -35.95 0.34
CA ALA A 1 2.49 -36.65 1.52
C ALA A 1 3.79 -35.97 1.87
N THR A 2 3.90 -35.45 3.07
CA THR A 2 5.03 -34.61 3.52
C THR A 2 6.12 -35.45 4.21
N ASP A 3 5.82 -36.69 4.59
CA ASP A 3 6.80 -37.56 5.22
C ASP A 3 6.40 -39.04 5.12
N PHE A 4 7.39 -39.94 5.16
CA PHE A 4 7.21 -41.39 5.04
C PHE A 4 7.84 -42.11 6.25
N ILE A 5 7.05 -42.90 6.97
CA ILE A 5 7.50 -43.66 8.14
C ILE A 5 7.62 -45.14 7.76
N PRO A 6 8.86 -45.72 7.62
CA PRO A 6 9.04 -47.15 7.31
C PRO A 6 8.69 -48.03 8.51
N LYS A 7 8.22 -49.25 8.22
CA LYS A 7 8.05 -50.31 9.21
C LYS A 7 9.37 -51.06 9.47
N PRO A 8 9.65 -51.50 10.72
CA PRO A 8 8.84 -51.43 11.92
C PRO A 8 8.87 -50.04 12.58
N TRP A 9 7.74 -49.65 13.19
CA TRP A 9 7.57 -48.29 13.75
C TRP A 9 8.24 -48.19 15.15
N GLU A 10 9.22 -47.32 15.25
CA GLU A 10 9.79 -46.90 16.54
C GLU A 10 8.91 -45.79 17.13
N LYS A 11 8.46 -45.99 18.36
CA LYS A 11 7.52 -45.08 19.04
C LYS A 11 8.03 -43.63 19.06
N ASP A 12 9.30 -43.42 19.30
CA ASP A 12 9.91 -42.09 19.43
C ASP A 12 10.00 -41.38 18.05
N LYS A 13 10.30 -42.09 16.98
CA LYS A 13 10.31 -41.56 15.61
C LYS A 13 8.90 -41.23 15.16
N LEU A 14 7.89 -42.05 15.48
CA LEU A 14 6.50 -41.81 15.15
C LEU A 14 5.98 -40.54 15.85
N LEU A 15 6.28 -40.39 17.13
CA LEU A 15 5.91 -39.21 17.91
C LEU A 15 6.59 -37.94 17.40
N ALA A 16 7.89 -38.02 17.06
CA ALA A 16 8.63 -36.87 16.51
C ALA A 16 8.05 -36.41 15.15
N THR A 17 7.78 -37.36 14.25
CA THR A 17 7.19 -37.05 12.93
C THR A 17 5.78 -36.48 13.05
N LEU A 18 4.93 -37.04 13.92
CA LEU A 18 3.59 -36.52 14.17
C LEU A 18 3.63 -35.11 14.80
N THR A 19 4.51 -34.89 15.77
CA THR A 19 4.67 -33.58 16.41
C THR A 19 5.18 -32.53 15.42
N SER A 20 6.13 -32.89 14.56
CA SER A 20 6.63 -32.01 13.50
C SER A 20 5.56 -31.69 12.47
N GLY A 21 4.77 -32.69 12.05
CA GLY A 21 3.64 -32.52 11.14
C GLY A 21 2.53 -31.63 11.73
N MET A 22 2.23 -31.79 13.02
CA MET A 22 1.26 -30.93 13.71
C MET A 22 1.76 -29.48 13.82
N ARG A 23 3.03 -29.28 14.18
CA ARG A 23 3.63 -27.92 14.22
C ARG A 23 3.63 -27.25 12.84
N LEU A 24 3.97 -27.99 11.80
CA LEU A 24 3.94 -27.46 10.44
C LEU A 24 2.51 -27.06 10.03
N ARG A 25 1.52 -27.90 10.33
CA ARG A 25 0.11 -27.60 10.05
C ARG A 25 -0.39 -26.37 10.82
N GLN A 26 -0.02 -26.27 12.09
CA GLN A 26 -0.39 -25.13 12.93
C GLN A 26 0.25 -23.83 12.42
N SER A 27 1.54 -23.87 12.07
CA SER A 27 2.22 -22.73 11.45
C SER A 27 1.59 -22.33 10.11
N GLN A 28 1.19 -23.29 9.27
CA GLN A 28 0.49 -23.01 8.01
C GLN A 28 -0.89 -22.38 8.23
N GLN A 29 -1.63 -22.82 9.25
CA GLN A 29 -2.91 -22.22 9.61
C GLN A 29 -2.73 -20.79 10.13
N GLU A 30 -1.75 -20.54 10.99
CA GLU A 30 -1.43 -19.19 11.48
C GLU A 30 -1.04 -18.26 10.33
N VAL A 31 -0.22 -18.73 9.40
CA VAL A 31 0.14 -17.96 8.19
C VAL A 31 -1.09 -17.68 7.31
N SER A 32 -2.03 -18.64 7.20
CA SER A 32 -3.28 -18.42 6.45
C SER A 32 -4.16 -17.36 7.12
N ILE A 33 -4.35 -17.44 8.43
CA ILE A 33 -5.14 -16.47 9.21
C ILE A 33 -4.49 -15.08 9.14
N LEU A 34 -3.16 -15.00 9.28
CA LEU A 34 -2.43 -13.75 9.16
C LEU A 34 -2.55 -13.15 7.76
N LYS A 35 -2.52 -13.98 6.71
CA LYS A 35 -2.76 -13.52 5.33
C LYS A 35 -4.16 -12.95 5.16
N GLU A 36 -5.20 -13.65 5.63
CA GLU A 36 -6.58 -13.15 5.60
C GLU A 36 -6.73 -11.84 6.38
N GLN A 37 -6.10 -11.72 7.54
CA GLN A 37 -6.09 -10.49 8.32
C GLN A 37 -5.37 -9.34 7.61
N VAL A 38 -4.26 -9.62 6.94
CA VAL A 38 -3.53 -8.64 6.10
C VAL A 38 -4.39 -8.25 4.89
N GLU A 39 -5.10 -9.18 4.26
CA GLU A 39 -6.04 -8.89 3.16
C GLU A 39 -7.19 -7.98 3.60
N VAL A 40 -7.77 -8.24 4.76
CA VAL A 40 -8.83 -7.40 5.35
C VAL A 40 -8.28 -6.02 5.73
N LEU A 41 -7.10 -5.96 6.35
CA LEU A 41 -6.45 -4.71 6.78
C LEU A 41 -5.89 -3.90 5.59
N SER A 42 -5.49 -4.57 4.51
CA SER A 42 -5.03 -3.90 3.27
C SER A 42 -6.18 -3.38 2.40
N GLY A 43 -7.44 -3.58 2.82
CA GLY A 43 -8.61 -3.09 2.10
C GLY A 43 -8.78 -3.72 0.70
N GLN A 44 -8.34 -4.98 0.52
CA GLN A 44 -8.50 -5.71 -0.75
C GLN A 44 -9.97 -6.02 -1.11
N ASN A 45 -10.91 -5.71 -0.23
CA ASN A 45 -12.36 -5.88 -0.45
C ASN A 45 -13.02 -4.75 -1.28
N THR A 46 -12.26 -3.89 -1.94
CA THR A 46 -12.85 -3.04 -2.97
C THR A 46 -13.16 -3.90 -4.20
N SER A 47 -14.45 -4.09 -4.49
CA SER A 47 -14.92 -4.82 -5.67
C SER A 47 -14.39 -4.18 -6.96
N GLU A 48 -14.23 -4.96 -8.04
CA GLU A 48 -13.82 -4.44 -9.36
C GLU A 48 -14.70 -3.28 -9.86
N ASN A 49 -15.92 -3.16 -9.33
CA ASN A 49 -16.92 -2.15 -9.68
C ASN A 49 -16.74 -0.78 -8.99
N ASP A 50 -15.70 -0.60 -8.18
CA ASP A 50 -15.53 0.67 -7.43
C ASP A 50 -14.82 1.78 -8.23
N ILE A 51 -14.38 1.50 -9.46
CA ILE A 51 -13.71 2.48 -10.32
C ILE A 51 -14.66 2.90 -11.43
N ILE A 52 -15.22 4.08 -11.28
CA ILE A 52 -16.20 4.65 -12.18
C ILE A 52 -15.61 5.87 -12.86
N GLY A 53 -15.67 5.89 -14.19
CA GLY A 53 -15.25 7.00 -15.02
C GLY A 53 -15.34 6.62 -16.48
N GLU A 54 -16.21 7.31 -17.22
CA GLU A 54 -16.43 7.14 -18.64
C GLU A 54 -15.93 8.36 -19.46
N SER A 55 -15.62 9.45 -18.77
CA SER A 55 -15.12 10.66 -19.40
C SER A 55 -13.80 10.38 -20.14
N SER A 56 -13.57 11.10 -21.26
CA SER A 56 -12.35 10.95 -22.08
C SER A 56 -11.08 11.13 -21.25
N VAL A 57 -11.09 12.10 -20.32
CA VAL A 57 -9.93 12.38 -19.46
C VAL A 57 -9.64 11.21 -18.50
N MET A 58 -10.67 10.51 -17.98
CA MET A 58 -10.46 9.32 -17.16
C MET A 58 -10.05 8.11 -18.00
N GLN A 59 -10.54 7.98 -19.22
CA GLN A 59 -10.12 6.92 -20.14
C GLN A 59 -8.63 7.04 -20.53
N GLU A 60 -8.08 8.26 -20.64
CA GLU A 60 -6.65 8.47 -20.80
C GLU A 60 -5.84 7.98 -19.57
N VAL A 61 -6.33 8.26 -18.36
CA VAL A 61 -5.74 7.74 -17.11
C VAL A 61 -5.75 6.21 -17.11
N PHE A 62 -6.88 5.57 -17.42
CA PHE A 62 -6.97 4.10 -17.49
C PHE A 62 -6.09 3.49 -18.57
N THR A 63 -6.00 4.14 -19.72
CA THR A 63 -5.10 3.72 -20.80
C THR A 63 -3.64 3.75 -20.35
N THR A 64 -3.26 4.80 -19.64
CA THR A 64 -1.92 4.94 -19.06
C THR A 64 -1.66 3.82 -18.04
N ILE A 65 -2.59 3.57 -17.11
CA ILE A 65 -2.47 2.49 -16.12
C ILE A 65 -2.30 1.12 -16.80
N ASN A 66 -3.09 0.83 -17.83
CA ASN A 66 -2.98 -0.42 -18.57
C ASN A 66 -1.61 -0.62 -19.24
N LYS A 67 -1.00 0.47 -19.78
CA LYS A 67 0.36 0.41 -20.33
C LYS A 67 1.42 0.11 -19.25
N LEU A 68 1.13 0.43 -18.00
CA LEU A 68 2.03 0.23 -16.85
C LEU A 68 1.87 -1.14 -16.18
N SER A 69 0.89 -1.93 -16.61
CA SER A 69 0.54 -3.22 -15.98
C SER A 69 1.71 -4.20 -15.86
N ASN A 70 2.66 -4.14 -16.79
CA ASN A 70 3.83 -5.04 -16.82
C ASN A 70 5.11 -4.41 -16.26
N THR A 71 5.03 -3.24 -15.61
CA THR A 71 6.21 -2.54 -15.10
C THR A 71 6.24 -2.56 -13.58
N ASP A 72 7.45 -2.57 -13.02
CA ASP A 72 7.72 -2.43 -11.58
C ASP A 72 8.19 -1.01 -11.21
N ALA A 73 7.95 -0.05 -12.12
CA ALA A 73 8.34 1.34 -11.94
C ALA A 73 7.58 2.00 -10.79
N ASN A 74 8.24 2.93 -10.11
CA ASN A 74 7.59 3.80 -9.14
C ASN A 74 6.65 4.77 -9.83
N ILE A 75 5.54 5.09 -9.18
CA ILE A 75 4.49 5.94 -9.75
C ILE A 75 4.18 7.06 -8.77
N LEU A 76 4.11 8.28 -9.30
CA LEU A 76 3.62 9.45 -8.59
C LEU A 76 2.23 9.83 -9.12
N ILE A 77 1.25 9.86 -8.23
CA ILE A 77 -0.13 10.23 -8.52
C ILE A 77 -0.36 11.66 -8.01
N LEU A 78 -0.70 12.55 -8.92
CA LEU A 78 -1.02 13.94 -8.61
C LEU A 78 -2.52 14.19 -8.78
N GLY A 79 -3.10 14.96 -7.88
CA GLY A 79 -4.51 15.32 -7.97
C GLY A 79 -5.05 15.95 -6.69
N GLU A 80 -6.09 16.74 -6.83
CA GLU A 80 -6.74 17.40 -5.69
C GLU A 80 -7.27 16.42 -4.66
N ASN A 81 -7.59 16.91 -3.46
CA ASN A 81 -8.21 16.09 -2.43
C ASN A 81 -9.58 15.56 -2.91
N GLY A 82 -9.86 14.29 -2.60
CA GLY A 82 -11.12 13.65 -2.98
C GLY A 82 -11.19 13.18 -4.44
N THR A 83 -10.12 13.29 -5.24
CA THR A 83 -10.11 12.83 -6.64
C THR A 83 -10.06 11.30 -6.79
N GLY A 84 -9.80 10.56 -5.72
CA GLY A 84 -9.71 9.09 -5.71
C GLY A 84 -8.30 8.56 -5.96
N LYS A 85 -7.26 9.27 -5.50
CA LYS A 85 -5.86 8.84 -5.63
C LYS A 85 -5.62 7.44 -5.07
N ASP A 86 -6.23 7.10 -3.93
CA ASP A 86 -6.16 5.79 -3.30
C ASP A 86 -6.81 4.68 -4.13
N VAL A 87 -7.95 4.97 -4.78
CA VAL A 87 -8.64 4.04 -5.69
C VAL A 87 -7.78 3.73 -6.91
N ILE A 88 -7.16 4.77 -7.49
CA ILE A 88 -6.23 4.63 -8.62
C ILE A 88 -4.96 3.87 -8.20
N ALA A 89 -4.40 4.14 -7.02
CA ALA A 89 -3.24 3.39 -6.52
C ALA A 89 -3.55 1.87 -6.39
N ARG A 90 -4.75 1.53 -5.90
CA ARG A 90 -5.22 0.14 -5.84
C ARG A 90 -5.43 -0.48 -7.22
N LEU A 91 -5.94 0.28 -8.19
CA LEU A 91 -6.06 -0.19 -9.58
C LEU A 91 -4.68 -0.50 -10.16
N ILE A 92 -3.72 0.40 -9.99
CA ILE A 92 -2.33 0.21 -10.44
C ILE A 92 -1.73 -1.06 -9.82
N TYR A 93 -1.94 -1.27 -8.51
CA TYR A 93 -1.49 -2.49 -7.83
C TYR A 93 -2.15 -3.74 -8.43
N ARG A 94 -3.48 -3.73 -8.65
CA ARG A 94 -4.21 -4.87 -9.23
C ARG A 94 -3.73 -5.23 -10.63
N CYS A 95 -3.39 -4.24 -11.45
CA CYS A 95 -2.86 -4.44 -12.77
C CYS A 95 -1.36 -4.75 -12.81
N SER A 96 -0.69 -4.90 -11.67
CA SER A 96 0.77 -5.05 -11.61
C SER A 96 1.22 -6.50 -11.46
N PRO A 97 2.51 -6.81 -11.78
CA PRO A 97 3.09 -8.13 -11.52
C PRO A 97 3.16 -8.48 -10.02
N ARG A 98 2.98 -7.49 -9.14
CA ARG A 98 2.95 -7.66 -7.68
C ARG A 98 1.55 -7.90 -7.12
N TYR A 99 0.53 -8.07 -7.97
CA TYR A 99 -0.80 -8.43 -7.52
C TYR A 99 -0.79 -9.75 -6.71
N GLY A 100 -1.52 -9.77 -5.60
CA GLY A 100 -1.48 -10.90 -4.66
C GLY A 100 -0.29 -10.90 -3.68
N LYS A 101 0.63 -9.93 -3.78
CA LYS A 101 1.66 -9.64 -2.78
C LYS A 101 1.17 -8.58 -1.80
N PRO A 102 1.87 -8.29 -0.69
CA PRO A 102 1.45 -7.26 0.24
C PRO A 102 1.21 -5.91 -0.44
N PHE A 103 0.06 -5.28 -0.16
CA PHE A 103 -0.24 -3.90 -0.50
C PHE A 103 -0.41 -3.12 0.80
N VAL A 104 0.62 -2.38 1.18
CA VAL A 104 0.66 -1.65 2.44
C VAL A 104 0.42 -0.17 2.17
N THR A 105 -0.52 0.42 2.89
CA THR A 105 -0.85 1.84 2.75
C THR A 105 -0.43 2.62 3.99
N ILE A 106 0.03 3.83 3.78
CA ILE A 106 0.29 4.80 4.84
C ILE A 106 -0.12 6.19 4.35
N ASP A 107 -1.02 6.80 5.10
CA ASP A 107 -1.43 8.18 4.90
C ASP A 107 -0.57 9.07 5.80
N LEU A 108 0.37 9.77 5.19
CA LEU A 108 1.31 10.66 5.88
C LEU A 108 0.65 11.95 6.38
N GLY A 109 -0.54 12.29 5.86
CA GLY A 109 -1.35 13.40 6.36
C GLY A 109 -2.05 13.10 7.69
N SER A 110 -2.30 11.83 7.98
CA SER A 110 -3.00 11.40 9.20
C SER A 110 -2.06 11.05 10.37
N ILE A 111 -0.76 10.92 10.12
CA ILE A 111 0.22 10.50 11.13
C ILE A 111 0.97 11.73 11.65
N PRO A 112 1.10 11.92 12.97
CA PRO A 112 1.99 12.93 13.53
C PRO A 112 3.42 12.77 13.03
N GLU A 113 4.08 13.88 12.68
CA GLU A 113 5.42 13.88 12.10
C GLU A 113 6.45 13.08 12.93
N GLN A 114 6.36 13.16 14.26
CA GLN A 114 7.25 12.44 15.18
C GLN A 114 7.15 10.92 15.06
N LEU A 115 6.05 10.41 14.51
CA LEU A 115 5.81 8.97 14.32
C LEU A 115 6.17 8.48 12.92
N PHE A 116 6.43 9.36 11.93
CA PHE A 116 6.74 8.96 10.56
C PHE A 116 7.89 7.95 10.49
N GLU A 117 8.96 8.23 11.21
CA GLU A 117 10.13 7.37 11.20
C GLU A 117 9.81 5.98 11.76
N SER A 118 9.14 5.91 12.91
CA SER A 118 8.78 4.66 13.56
C SER A 118 7.75 3.85 12.76
N GLU A 119 6.81 4.50 12.08
CA GLU A 119 5.83 3.82 11.24
C GLU A 119 6.45 3.32 9.92
N LEU A 120 7.30 4.12 9.27
CA LEU A 120 7.93 3.74 7.99
C LEU A 120 9.00 2.67 8.16
N PHE A 121 9.93 2.86 9.12
CA PHE A 121 11.13 2.02 9.26
C PHE A 121 11.05 1.04 10.42
N GLY A 122 10.11 1.23 11.35
CA GLY A 122 10.00 0.40 12.55
C GLY A 122 11.00 0.78 13.64
N PHE A 123 10.95 0.06 14.76
CA PHE A 123 11.80 0.31 15.91
C PHE A 123 12.13 -0.97 16.68
N GLU A 124 13.26 -0.97 17.35
CA GLU A 124 13.66 -1.99 18.29
C GLU A 124 13.20 -1.65 19.72
N LYS A 125 13.12 -2.68 20.56
CA LYS A 125 12.82 -2.50 21.98
C LYS A 125 13.85 -1.54 22.62
N GLY A 126 13.35 -0.50 23.28
CA GLY A 126 14.20 0.51 23.95
C GLY A 126 14.63 1.67 23.04
N ALA A 127 14.18 1.74 21.79
CA ALA A 127 14.48 2.85 20.88
C ALA A 127 13.97 4.22 21.41
N PHE A 128 12.89 4.20 22.20
CA PHE A 128 12.34 5.35 22.92
C PHE A 128 11.61 4.87 24.18
N THR A 129 11.19 5.79 25.05
CA THR A 129 10.69 5.49 26.41
C THR A 129 9.58 4.43 26.44
N ASP A 130 8.66 4.46 25.44
CA ASP A 130 7.51 3.53 25.37
C ASP A 130 7.73 2.32 24.44
N ALA A 131 8.93 2.14 23.88
CA ALA A 131 9.27 1.02 23.00
C ALA A 131 9.44 -0.29 23.81
N LYS A 132 8.37 -0.84 24.34
CA LYS A 132 8.38 -2.09 25.14
C LYS A 132 8.66 -3.35 24.33
N LYS A 133 8.34 -3.34 23.03
CA LYS A 133 8.56 -4.43 22.07
C LYS A 133 9.12 -3.84 20.78
N SER A 134 9.82 -4.64 19.98
CA SER A 134 10.19 -4.27 18.61
C SER A 134 8.96 -4.31 17.70
N LYS A 135 8.92 -3.43 16.70
CA LYS A 135 7.85 -3.35 15.68
C LYS A 135 8.49 -3.19 14.31
N ALA A 136 8.11 -4.06 13.37
CA ALA A 136 8.48 -3.92 11.96
C ALA A 136 7.82 -2.67 11.36
N GLY A 137 8.56 -1.93 10.52
CA GLY A 137 8.05 -0.79 9.79
C GLY A 137 7.25 -1.17 8.57
N ARG A 138 6.49 -0.20 8.03
CA ARG A 138 5.68 -0.41 6.83
C ARG A 138 6.50 -0.82 5.61
N MET A 139 7.73 -0.32 5.45
CA MET A 139 8.61 -0.71 4.35
C MET A 139 9.05 -2.18 4.45
N GLU A 140 9.30 -2.67 5.66
CA GLU A 140 9.64 -4.07 5.91
C GLU A 140 8.42 -4.98 5.61
N VAL A 141 7.23 -4.59 6.10
CA VAL A 141 5.98 -5.34 5.87
C VAL A 141 5.60 -5.38 4.40
N ALA A 142 5.92 -4.31 3.64
CA ALA A 142 5.66 -4.22 2.20
C ALA A 142 6.67 -4.98 1.33
N THR A 143 7.67 -5.63 1.92
CA THR A 143 8.73 -6.34 1.15
C THR A 143 8.13 -7.38 0.21
N ASN A 144 8.65 -7.45 -1.01
CA ASN A 144 8.15 -8.20 -2.17
C ASN A 144 6.77 -7.73 -2.70
N GLY A 145 6.23 -6.64 -2.15
CA GLY A 145 4.93 -6.09 -2.51
C GLY A 145 5.00 -4.63 -2.94
N THR A 146 3.95 -3.89 -2.62
CA THR A 146 3.78 -2.48 -2.97
C THR A 146 3.51 -1.66 -1.71
N LEU A 147 4.18 -0.53 -1.57
CA LEU A 147 3.91 0.48 -0.54
C LEU A 147 3.26 1.69 -1.20
N PHE A 148 2.08 2.03 -0.73
CA PHE A 148 1.39 3.24 -1.13
C PHE A 148 1.58 4.31 -0.05
N LEU A 149 2.24 5.42 -0.44
CA LEU A 149 2.49 6.59 0.39
C LEU A 149 1.54 7.71 -0.05
N ASP A 150 0.48 7.93 0.71
CA ASP A 150 -0.42 9.05 0.45
C ASP A 150 0.09 10.32 1.13
N GLU A 151 -0.14 11.46 0.49
CA GLU A 151 0.31 12.78 0.91
C GLU A 151 1.83 12.87 1.18
N ILE A 152 2.62 12.39 0.19
CA ILE A 152 4.09 12.35 0.26
C ILE A 152 4.71 13.74 0.49
N GLY A 153 4.03 14.82 0.08
CA GLY A 153 4.45 16.19 0.31
C GLY A 153 4.56 16.58 1.79
N ASN A 154 3.93 15.82 2.69
CA ASN A 154 3.97 16.11 4.14
C ASN A 154 5.26 15.59 4.82
N LEU A 155 6.14 14.90 4.10
CA LEU A 155 7.40 14.44 4.68
C LEU A 155 8.34 15.62 4.92
N SER A 156 8.91 15.70 6.12
CA SER A 156 9.99 16.64 6.43
C SER A 156 11.28 16.28 5.68
N LEU A 157 12.14 17.25 5.41
CA LEU A 157 13.40 17.06 4.68
C LEU A 157 14.30 15.94 5.26
N PRO A 158 14.44 15.80 6.60
CA PRO A 158 15.17 14.66 7.18
C PRO A 158 14.56 13.31 6.81
N MET A 159 13.23 13.20 6.81
CA MET A 159 12.51 11.97 6.45
C MET A 159 12.60 11.67 4.96
N GLN A 160 12.56 12.70 4.11
CA GLN A 160 12.80 12.56 2.67
C GLN A 160 14.19 11.97 2.39
N SER A 161 15.22 12.43 3.10
CA SER A 161 16.59 11.89 2.98
C SER A 161 16.69 10.42 3.39
N LYS A 162 16.01 10.03 4.48
CA LYS A 162 15.96 8.63 4.92
C LYS A 162 15.20 7.74 3.92
N LEU A 163 14.08 8.22 3.40
CA LEU A 163 13.30 7.52 2.39
C LEU A 163 14.13 7.32 1.11
N LEU A 164 14.79 8.35 0.63
CA LEU A 164 15.69 8.25 -0.53
C LEU A 164 16.76 7.17 -0.33
N THR A 165 17.43 7.20 0.82
CA THR A 165 18.45 6.20 1.16
C THR A 165 17.90 4.78 1.16
N ALA A 166 16.70 4.60 1.70
CA ALA A 166 16.03 3.30 1.74
C ALA A 166 15.70 2.77 0.32
N ILE A 167 15.23 3.65 -0.56
CA ILE A 167 14.90 3.30 -1.95
C ILE A 167 16.17 2.96 -2.75
N GLU A 168 17.23 3.74 -2.59
CA GLU A 168 18.49 3.56 -3.33
C GLU A 168 19.25 2.31 -2.92
N LYS A 169 19.39 2.13 -1.60
CA LYS A 169 20.15 1.00 -1.04
C LYS A 169 19.34 -0.29 -0.95
N ARG A 170 18.02 -0.22 -1.16
CA ARG A 170 17.08 -1.32 -0.97
C ARG A 170 17.23 -1.98 0.40
N GLN A 171 17.46 -1.17 1.42
CA GLN A 171 17.59 -1.62 2.81
C GLN A 171 17.17 -0.51 3.77
N ILE A 172 16.70 -0.91 4.93
CA ILE A 172 16.32 -0.02 6.04
C ILE A 172 17.04 -0.42 7.31
N SER A 173 17.09 0.51 8.29
CA SER A 173 17.45 0.22 9.67
C SER A 173 16.32 0.65 10.57
N ARG A 174 15.92 -0.19 11.53
CA ARG A 174 14.93 0.18 12.54
C ARG A 174 15.51 1.20 13.49
N LEU A 175 14.65 2.06 14.05
CA LEU A 175 15.09 3.00 15.10
C LEU A 175 15.69 2.23 16.26
N GLY A 176 16.82 2.71 16.77
CA GLY A 176 17.57 2.06 17.85
C GLY A 176 18.37 0.83 17.42
N SER A 177 18.46 0.54 16.11
CA SER A 177 19.26 -0.57 15.57
C SER A 177 20.32 -0.08 14.59
N THR A 178 21.48 -0.74 14.59
CA THR A 178 22.52 -0.60 13.56
C THR A 178 22.41 -1.68 12.47
N GLN A 179 21.55 -2.67 12.67
CA GLN A 179 21.34 -3.74 11.70
C GLN A 179 20.48 -3.24 10.54
N THR A 180 20.91 -3.63 9.32
CA THR A 180 20.15 -3.34 8.10
C THR A 180 19.28 -4.51 7.70
N VAL A 181 18.07 -4.22 7.26
CA VAL A 181 17.11 -5.21 6.74
C VAL A 181 16.91 -4.93 5.26
N PRO A 182 17.18 -5.92 4.37
CA PRO A 182 16.94 -5.75 2.94
C PRO A 182 15.43 -5.64 2.66
N ILE A 183 15.08 -4.78 1.71
CA ILE A 183 13.71 -4.58 1.25
C ILE A 183 13.64 -4.62 -0.27
N ASP A 184 12.55 -5.16 -0.80
CA ASP A 184 12.19 -5.08 -2.21
C ASP A 184 10.75 -4.57 -2.33
N VAL A 185 10.60 -3.27 -2.48
CA VAL A 185 9.29 -2.59 -2.43
C VAL A 185 9.11 -1.75 -3.68
N ARG A 186 7.97 -1.96 -4.37
CA ARG A 186 7.49 -1.02 -5.38
C ARG A 186 6.79 0.14 -4.68
N LEU A 187 7.08 1.39 -5.08
CA LEU A 187 6.43 2.56 -4.51
C LEU A 187 5.35 3.10 -5.43
N ILE A 188 4.21 3.42 -4.84
CA ILE A 188 3.19 4.30 -5.41
C ILE A 188 3.06 5.46 -4.43
N CYS A 189 3.31 6.68 -4.88
CA CYS A 189 3.20 7.88 -4.07
C CYS A 189 2.05 8.73 -4.56
N ALA A 190 1.37 9.44 -3.66
CA ALA A 190 0.32 10.37 -4.04
C ALA A 190 0.46 11.69 -3.27
N THR A 191 0.04 12.79 -3.87
CA THR A 191 -0.05 14.10 -3.22
C THR A 191 -1.03 15.03 -3.94
N ASN A 192 -1.61 15.97 -3.19
CA ASN A 192 -2.36 17.09 -3.70
C ASN A 192 -1.50 18.37 -3.81
N ALA A 193 -0.29 18.37 -3.24
CA ALA A 193 0.60 19.51 -3.25
C ALA A 193 1.28 19.67 -4.62
N ASP A 194 1.60 20.90 -4.98
CA ASP A 194 2.49 21.18 -6.10
C ASP A 194 3.92 20.83 -5.68
N ILE A 195 4.28 19.55 -5.91
CA ILE A 195 5.59 19.02 -5.50
C ILE A 195 6.75 19.69 -6.23
N ARG A 196 6.50 20.23 -7.43
CA ARG A 196 7.52 20.95 -8.21
C ARG A 196 7.81 22.31 -7.58
N GLN A 197 6.75 23.03 -7.23
CA GLN A 197 6.90 24.29 -6.46
C GLN A 197 7.58 24.04 -5.11
N MET A 198 7.23 22.94 -4.42
CA MET A 198 7.92 22.58 -3.18
C MET A 198 9.42 22.31 -3.35
N VAL A 199 9.84 21.80 -4.51
CA VAL A 199 11.28 21.65 -4.82
C VAL A 199 11.94 23.02 -5.02
N GLU A 200 11.31 23.94 -5.75
CA GLU A 200 11.81 25.30 -5.95
C GLU A 200 11.94 26.06 -4.63
N ASP A 201 10.96 25.87 -3.73
CA ASP A 201 10.93 26.47 -2.39
C ASP A 201 11.90 25.79 -1.40
N GLY A 202 12.57 24.71 -1.79
CA GLY A 202 13.48 23.95 -0.94
C GLY A 202 12.77 23.10 0.13
N ASN A 203 11.46 22.89 0.03
CA ASN A 203 10.63 22.09 0.96
C ASN A 203 10.54 20.61 0.54
N PHE A 204 10.92 20.28 -0.69
CA PHE A 204 11.02 18.91 -1.18
C PHE A 204 12.34 18.71 -1.93
N ARG A 205 12.96 17.54 -1.73
CA ARG A 205 14.24 17.22 -2.36
C ARG A 205 14.04 16.80 -3.80
N GLN A 206 14.78 17.39 -4.69
CA GLN A 206 14.77 17.10 -6.11
C GLN A 206 15.20 15.64 -6.42
N ASP A 207 16.20 15.14 -5.69
CA ASP A 207 16.70 13.77 -5.87
C ASP A 207 15.64 12.72 -5.49
N LEU A 208 14.90 12.95 -4.42
CA LEU A 208 13.78 12.08 -4.04
C LEU A 208 12.68 12.14 -5.10
N LEU A 209 12.33 13.34 -5.58
CA LEU A 209 11.31 13.49 -6.62
C LEU A 209 11.67 12.65 -7.86
N TYR A 210 12.90 12.74 -8.37
CA TYR A 210 13.33 11.92 -9.50
C TYR A 210 13.24 10.42 -9.25
N ARG A 211 13.43 9.99 -8.01
CA ARG A 211 13.40 8.57 -7.65
C ARG A 211 11.99 8.01 -7.52
N ILE A 212 11.02 8.79 -7.06
CA ILE A 212 9.62 8.37 -6.90
C ILE A 212 8.78 8.65 -8.15
N ASN A 213 9.14 9.64 -8.96
CA ASN A 213 8.45 10.08 -10.16
C ASN A 213 9.04 9.45 -11.43
N THR A 214 9.12 8.11 -11.47
CA THR A 214 9.49 7.41 -12.70
C THR A 214 8.37 7.55 -13.73
N ILE A 215 7.13 7.50 -13.26
CA ILE A 215 5.93 7.69 -14.08
C ILE A 215 4.97 8.56 -13.27
N GLU A 216 4.42 9.58 -13.93
CA GLU A 216 3.49 10.53 -13.35
C GLU A 216 2.08 10.31 -13.90
N ILE A 217 1.09 10.28 -13.01
CA ILE A 217 -0.32 10.16 -13.35
C ILE A 217 -1.05 11.33 -12.72
N HIS A 218 -1.70 12.15 -13.54
CA HIS A 218 -2.57 13.22 -13.09
C HIS A 218 -4.01 12.76 -13.07
N ILE A 219 -4.67 12.89 -11.91
CA ILE A 219 -6.09 12.60 -11.77
C ILE A 219 -6.84 13.93 -11.85
N PRO A 220 -7.69 14.14 -12.87
CA PRO A 220 -8.44 15.36 -13.01
C PRO A 220 -9.46 15.50 -11.88
N PRO A 221 -9.76 16.72 -11.40
CA PRO A 221 -10.84 16.94 -10.44
C PRO A 221 -12.21 16.63 -11.06
N LEU A 222 -13.19 16.29 -10.20
CA LEU A 222 -14.49 15.82 -10.66
C LEU A 222 -15.21 16.81 -11.59
N ARG A 223 -15.03 18.13 -11.39
CA ARG A 223 -15.58 19.18 -12.26
C ARG A 223 -15.10 19.11 -13.71
N GLU A 224 -13.97 18.44 -13.99
CA GLU A 224 -13.39 18.26 -15.31
C GLU A 224 -13.74 16.90 -15.96
N ARG A 225 -14.48 16.04 -15.22
CA ARG A 225 -14.85 14.69 -15.67
C ARG A 225 -16.25 14.61 -16.31
N GLY A 226 -16.85 15.75 -16.66
CA GLY A 226 -18.14 15.79 -17.36
C GLY A 226 -19.24 14.98 -16.67
N ASN A 227 -19.76 13.96 -17.38
CA ASN A 227 -20.88 13.15 -16.88
C ASN A 227 -20.50 12.14 -15.78
N ASP A 228 -19.23 11.96 -15.45
CA ASP A 228 -18.80 11.06 -14.37
C ASP A 228 -19.40 11.49 -13.02
N ILE A 229 -19.75 12.79 -12.84
CA ILE A 229 -20.45 13.29 -11.66
C ILE A 229 -21.76 12.53 -11.43
N ILE A 230 -22.55 12.35 -12.49
CA ILE A 230 -23.85 11.69 -12.42
C ILE A 230 -23.66 10.20 -12.17
N LEU A 231 -22.72 9.56 -12.90
CA LEU A 231 -22.41 8.15 -12.74
C LEU A 231 -21.96 7.82 -11.31
N LEU A 232 -21.08 8.64 -10.73
CA LEU A 232 -20.64 8.49 -9.35
C LEU A 232 -21.78 8.70 -8.35
N ALA A 233 -22.63 9.71 -8.58
CA ALA A 233 -23.76 9.99 -7.71
C ALA A 233 -24.76 8.81 -7.70
N ASP A 234 -25.11 8.27 -8.86
CA ASP A 234 -25.99 7.11 -8.99
C ASP A 234 -25.37 5.85 -8.34
N HIS A 235 -24.08 5.62 -8.57
CA HIS A 235 -23.38 4.48 -7.93
C HIS A 235 -23.42 4.57 -6.40
N PHE A 236 -23.08 5.74 -5.83
CA PHE A 236 -23.12 5.92 -4.39
C PHE A 236 -24.53 5.85 -3.83
N LEU A 237 -25.52 6.37 -4.55
CA LEU A 237 -26.90 6.24 -4.18
C LEU A 237 -27.32 4.79 -4.06
N ASP A 238 -27.04 3.98 -5.08
CA ASP A 238 -27.34 2.53 -5.10
C ASP A 238 -26.60 1.81 -3.96
N ARG A 239 -25.32 2.07 -3.78
CA ARG A 239 -24.50 1.45 -2.73
C ARG A 239 -25.06 1.74 -1.34
N TYR A 240 -25.38 3.00 -1.03
CA TYR A 240 -25.88 3.39 0.28
C TYR A 240 -27.34 2.98 0.49
N THR A 241 -28.17 3.00 -0.56
CA THR A 241 -29.55 2.49 -0.52
C THR A 241 -29.58 1.02 -0.12
N ARG A 242 -28.71 0.20 -0.72
CA ARG A 242 -28.56 -1.23 -0.34
C ARG A 242 -28.01 -1.38 1.09
N LYS A 243 -26.95 -0.64 1.43
CA LYS A 243 -26.32 -0.71 2.76
C LYS A 243 -27.29 -0.36 3.89
N TYR A 244 -28.09 0.68 3.72
CA TYR A 244 -29.02 1.17 4.74
C TYR A 244 -30.45 0.62 4.57
N LYS A 245 -30.68 -0.26 3.58
CA LYS A 245 -32.01 -0.87 3.28
C LYS A 245 -33.10 0.19 3.14
N LYS A 246 -32.79 1.34 2.53
CA LYS A 246 -33.73 2.43 2.28
C LYS A 246 -34.20 2.40 0.83
N LYS A 247 -35.48 2.70 0.57
CA LYS A 247 -36.03 2.82 -0.78
C LYS A 247 -35.88 4.28 -1.23
N ILE A 248 -34.85 4.57 -2.02
CA ILE A 248 -34.61 5.87 -2.64
C ILE A 248 -34.65 5.61 -4.16
N HIS A 249 -35.46 6.37 -4.91
CA HIS A 249 -35.73 6.09 -6.31
C HIS A 249 -34.88 6.91 -7.30
N GLY A 250 -34.03 7.80 -6.82
CA GLY A 250 -33.15 8.61 -7.65
C GLY A 250 -32.84 9.97 -7.06
N LEU A 251 -32.04 10.74 -7.79
CA LEU A 251 -31.72 12.13 -7.48
C LEU A 251 -32.75 13.05 -8.15
N THR A 252 -33.21 14.08 -7.44
CA THR A 252 -34.00 15.16 -8.04
C THR A 252 -33.05 16.13 -8.75
N ARG A 253 -33.50 16.61 -9.91
CA ARG A 253 -32.81 17.69 -10.64
C ARG A 253 -32.92 19.03 -9.89
#